data_727640cf828eb01b7bc26a471ade8fe3
#
_entry.id   727640cf828eb01b7bc26a471ade8fe3
#
_cell.length_a   1.000
_cell.length_b   1.000
_cell.length_c   1.000
_cell.angle_alpha   90.00
_cell.angle_beta   90.00
_cell.angle_gamma   90.00
#
_symmetry.space_group_name_H-M   'P 1'
#
loop_
_entity.id
_entity.type
_entity.pdbx_description
1 polymer ?
#
loop_
_entity_poly.entity_id
_entity_poly.type
_entity_poly.pdbx_seq_one_letter_code
_entity_poly.pdbx_strand_id
1 'polypeptide(L)'
;MKTPPTKRHLQAALALTLLACSGLAGCSDSQEQNATNAGNSKAAVASTHTKTPNATAKATGTSTATGTPSTTASPTATLSPELEAARKQARDTQPPPKPELITVNSDDSAIATAKYWVQLNYYIYVSGRTNEYKELCPGNTYIATKPVEKAQELHNKGSWTSPVAITFTNAFRRSDYKDVILVQVNFDREAFTQYNEDGNSEYIDKQSRWSIVRLEYNGSQWTVIEASNHEK
;
A
#
# COMPACT_ATOMS: atom_id res chain seq x y z
N MET A 1 56.62 -15.96 -12.84
CA MET A 1 55.27 -16.18 -13.36
C MET A 1 54.45 -16.83 -12.30
N LYS A 2 53.47 -16.07 -11.67
CA LYS A 2 52.57 -16.58 -10.67
C LYS A 2 51.14 -16.49 -11.24
N THR A 3 50.50 -17.63 -11.41
CA THR A 3 49.12 -17.77 -11.85
C THR A 3 48.14 -17.33 -10.78
N PRO A 4 47.04 -16.58 -11.09
CA PRO A 4 46.06 -16.20 -10.12
C PRO A 4 45.05 -17.33 -9.86
N PRO A 5 44.40 -17.38 -8.67
CA PRO A 5 43.47 -18.44 -8.32
C PRO A 5 42.06 -18.19 -8.94
N THR A 6 41.54 -19.26 -9.52
CA THR A 6 40.21 -19.35 -10.14
C THR A 6 39.13 -19.28 -9.08
N LYS A 7 38.26 -18.29 -9.15
CA LYS A 7 37.03 -18.20 -8.31
C LYS A 7 35.98 -19.21 -8.79
N ARG A 8 35.71 -20.22 -7.98
CA ARG A 8 34.59 -21.15 -8.19
C ARG A 8 33.29 -20.47 -7.74
N HIS A 9 32.39 -20.26 -8.68
CA HIS A 9 31.00 -19.85 -8.39
C HIS A 9 30.23 -21.07 -7.87
N LEU A 10 29.81 -21.01 -6.60
CA LEU A 10 28.89 -21.96 -6.01
C LEU A 10 27.47 -21.44 -6.30
N GLN A 11 26.78 -22.02 -7.28
CA GLN A 11 25.37 -21.83 -7.49
C GLN A 11 24.62 -22.76 -6.53
N ALA A 12 24.00 -22.19 -5.49
CA ALA A 12 23.04 -22.91 -4.65
C ALA A 12 21.66 -22.74 -5.27
N ALA A 13 21.16 -23.80 -5.87
CA ALA A 13 19.77 -23.90 -6.32
C ALA A 13 18.87 -24.13 -5.12
N LEU A 14 18.02 -23.14 -4.79
CA LEU A 14 16.98 -23.28 -3.77
C LEU A 14 15.72 -23.84 -4.45
N ALA A 15 15.46 -25.13 -4.24
CA ALA A 15 14.22 -25.78 -4.66
C ALA A 15 13.09 -25.40 -3.71
N LEU A 16 12.10 -24.67 -4.22
CA LEU A 16 10.87 -24.33 -3.50
C LEU A 16 9.89 -25.51 -3.64
N THR A 17 9.71 -26.28 -2.58
CA THR A 17 8.67 -27.33 -2.49
C THR A 17 7.35 -26.67 -2.08
N LEU A 18 6.42 -26.60 -3.03
CA LEU A 18 5.01 -26.30 -2.81
C LEU A 18 4.32 -27.52 -2.16
N LEU A 19 3.92 -27.41 -0.90
CA LEU A 19 3.03 -28.36 -0.25
C LEU A 19 1.59 -27.89 -0.48
N ALA A 20 0.89 -28.59 -1.37
CA ALA A 20 -0.55 -28.50 -1.52
C ALA A 20 -1.20 -29.38 -0.43
N CYS A 21 -1.95 -28.77 0.50
CA CYS A 21 -2.89 -29.47 1.38
C CYS A 21 -4.30 -29.31 0.84
N SER A 22 -4.77 -30.37 0.20
CA SER A 22 -6.17 -30.56 -0.18
C SER A 22 -6.96 -31.11 1.01
N GLY A 23 -8.14 -30.53 1.23
CA GLY A 23 -9.36 -31.16 1.60
C GLY A 23 -9.54 -31.81 2.96
N LEU A 24 -10.62 -31.44 3.64
CA LEU A 24 -11.75 -32.36 3.83
C LEU A 24 -12.87 -31.62 4.56
N ALA A 25 -14.05 -31.68 3.95
CA ALA A 25 -15.33 -31.33 4.53
C ALA A 25 -15.66 -32.25 5.70
N GLY A 26 -16.24 -31.68 6.76
CA GLY A 26 -16.84 -32.41 7.86
C GLY A 26 -17.97 -31.61 8.46
N CYS A 27 -19.19 -31.89 8.02
CA CYS A 27 -20.42 -31.54 8.72
C CYS A 27 -20.49 -32.32 10.03
N SER A 28 -20.88 -31.71 11.11
CA SER A 28 -21.66 -32.38 12.18
C SER A 28 -22.44 -31.34 12.98
N ASP A 29 -23.65 -31.65 13.02
CA ASP A 29 -24.86 -31.21 13.67
C ASP A 29 -24.78 -31.30 15.21
N SER A 30 -25.64 -30.53 15.84
CA SER A 30 -26.39 -30.81 17.08
C SER A 30 -26.24 -29.80 18.23
N GLN A 31 -27.39 -29.15 18.39
CA GLN A 31 -28.21 -28.95 19.61
C GLN A 31 -27.74 -27.94 20.68
N GLU A 32 -28.51 -26.87 20.77
CA GLU A 32 -29.65 -26.60 21.69
C GLU A 32 -29.32 -26.47 23.18
N GLN A 33 -29.56 -25.29 23.73
CA GLN A 33 -30.45 -24.94 24.83
C GLN A 33 -30.19 -23.51 25.29
N ASN A 34 -31.11 -22.59 25.06
CA ASN A 34 -32.25 -22.17 25.84
C ASN A 34 -31.91 -21.34 27.11
N ALA A 35 -32.34 -20.10 27.13
CA ALA A 35 -33.24 -19.48 28.07
C ALA A 35 -33.17 -17.93 28.04
N THR A 36 -34.26 -17.35 27.55
CA THR A 36 -35.10 -16.29 28.14
C THR A 36 -34.46 -15.07 28.80
N ASN A 37 -34.72 -13.82 28.30
CA ASN A 37 -35.82 -13.01 28.82
C ASN A 37 -35.98 -11.66 28.08
N ALA A 38 -37.10 -11.42 27.57
CA ALA A 38 -38.08 -10.37 27.54
C ALA A 38 -37.65 -8.90 27.73
N GLY A 39 -38.13 -8.05 26.79
CA GLY A 39 -38.20 -6.61 26.98
C GLY A 39 -38.46 -5.82 25.70
N ASN A 40 -39.58 -5.96 25.13
CA ASN A 40 -40.62 -5.04 24.60
C ASN A 40 -40.17 -3.60 24.30
N SER A 41 -40.27 -3.13 23.04
CA SER A 41 -41.18 -2.05 22.65
C SER A 41 -41.09 -1.73 21.15
N LYS A 42 -42.17 -1.80 20.57
CA LYS A 42 -42.84 -1.54 19.33
C LYS A 42 -42.72 -0.08 18.87
N ALA A 43 -42.38 0.16 17.61
CA ALA A 43 -43.01 1.19 16.78
C ALA A 43 -42.77 0.89 15.28
N ALA A 44 -43.82 0.48 14.63
CA ALA A 44 -43.91 0.40 13.17
C ALA A 44 -44.35 1.76 12.63
N VAL A 45 -43.72 2.22 11.56
CA VAL A 45 -44.30 3.27 10.70
C VAL A 45 -44.25 2.77 9.25
N ALA A 46 -45.44 2.71 8.68
CA ALA A 46 -45.74 2.25 7.33
C ALA A 46 -45.28 3.24 6.28
N SER A 47 -44.69 2.72 5.21
CA SER A 47 -44.46 3.48 3.99
C SER A 47 -45.59 3.20 3.01
N THR A 48 -46.28 4.24 2.62
CA THR A 48 -47.32 4.25 1.59
C THR A 48 -46.67 4.38 0.20
N HIS A 49 -47.04 3.41 -0.66
CA HIS A 49 -46.85 3.49 -2.10
C HIS A 49 -47.76 4.51 -2.74
N THR A 50 -47.21 5.35 -3.61
CA THR A 50 -48.03 6.11 -4.57
C THR A 50 -47.61 5.71 -6.00
N LYS A 51 -48.58 5.15 -6.71
CA LYS A 51 -48.55 4.78 -8.11
C LYS A 51 -48.82 6.00 -9.03
N THR A 52 -48.09 6.06 -10.09
CA THR A 52 -48.19 6.78 -11.38
C THR A 52 -49.61 6.86 -11.95
N PRO A 53 -49.85 7.81 -12.85
CA PRO A 53 -50.33 7.40 -14.15
C PRO A 53 -49.62 7.99 -15.36
N ASN A 54 -49.58 7.13 -16.33
CA ASN A 54 -49.16 7.18 -17.72
C ASN A 54 -49.93 8.26 -18.52
N ALA A 55 -49.26 9.04 -19.34
CA ALA A 55 -49.87 9.80 -20.41
C ALA A 55 -49.03 9.68 -21.68
N THR A 56 -49.60 8.99 -22.65
CA THR A 56 -49.17 8.82 -24.02
C THR A 56 -49.36 10.10 -24.81
N ALA A 57 -48.32 10.63 -25.44
CA ALA A 57 -48.47 11.58 -26.54
C ALA A 57 -47.52 11.20 -27.70
N LYS A 58 -48.11 10.83 -28.80
CA LYS A 58 -47.53 10.53 -30.11
C LYS A 58 -47.30 11.85 -30.85
N ALA A 59 -46.08 12.11 -31.28
CA ALA A 59 -45.81 13.11 -32.32
C ALA A 59 -44.72 12.58 -33.24
N THR A 60 -45.14 12.39 -34.49
CA THR A 60 -44.33 12.07 -35.67
C THR A 60 -43.63 13.35 -36.12
N GLY A 61 -42.33 13.32 -36.24
CA GLY A 61 -41.55 14.41 -36.85
C GLY A 61 -40.24 13.87 -37.40
N THR A 62 -40.24 13.57 -38.70
CA THR A 62 -39.07 13.25 -39.51
C THR A 62 -38.24 14.53 -39.69
N SER A 63 -37.00 14.54 -39.20
CA SER A 63 -35.98 15.49 -39.62
C SER A 63 -34.63 14.82 -39.69
N THR A 64 -34.20 14.55 -40.91
CA THR A 64 -32.85 14.11 -41.27
C THR A 64 -31.91 15.30 -41.05
N ALA A 65 -31.08 15.23 -40.02
CA ALA A 65 -29.93 16.12 -39.86
C ALA A 65 -28.69 15.25 -39.68
N THR A 66 -27.86 15.22 -40.71
CA THR A 66 -26.51 14.71 -40.72
C THR A 66 -25.67 15.58 -39.79
N GLY A 67 -25.59 15.20 -38.54
CA GLY A 67 -24.72 15.83 -37.52
C GLY A 67 -23.46 15.02 -37.37
N THR A 68 -22.34 15.57 -37.81
CA THR A 68 -20.97 15.14 -37.46
C THR A 68 -20.90 14.90 -35.97
N PRO A 69 -20.37 13.73 -35.48
CA PRO A 69 -20.18 13.53 -34.07
C PRO A 69 -19.09 14.50 -33.58
N SER A 70 -19.49 15.60 -32.95
CA SER A 70 -18.63 16.44 -32.15
C SER A 70 -18.26 15.60 -30.91
N THR A 71 -17.03 15.11 -30.84
CA THR A 71 -16.47 14.53 -29.64
C THR A 71 -16.38 15.65 -28.60
N THR A 72 -17.45 15.81 -27.84
CA THR A 72 -17.43 16.65 -26.64
C THR A 72 -16.46 16.00 -25.66
N ALA A 73 -15.28 16.59 -25.51
CA ALA A 73 -14.35 16.22 -24.42
C ALA A 73 -15.13 16.33 -23.11
N SER A 74 -15.24 15.23 -22.41
CA SER A 74 -15.82 15.21 -21.05
C SER A 74 -15.09 16.23 -20.20
N PRO A 75 -15.77 17.16 -19.49
CA PRO A 75 -15.08 18.12 -18.65
C PRO A 75 -14.24 17.37 -17.63
N THR A 76 -12.94 17.60 -17.63
CA THR A 76 -12.04 17.12 -16.57
C THR A 76 -12.58 17.68 -15.27
N ALA A 77 -12.95 16.80 -14.33
CA ALA A 77 -13.46 17.20 -13.03
C ALA A 77 -12.40 18.09 -12.34
N THR A 78 -12.77 19.32 -12.06
CA THR A 78 -11.89 20.26 -11.34
C THR A 78 -12.04 19.99 -9.85
N LEU A 79 -10.94 19.68 -9.17
CA LEU A 79 -10.93 19.50 -7.72
C LEU A 79 -11.36 20.80 -7.01
N SER A 80 -11.97 20.66 -5.82
CA SER A 80 -12.23 21.83 -4.98
C SER A 80 -10.93 22.49 -4.54
N PRO A 81 -10.92 23.81 -4.23
CA PRO A 81 -9.73 24.49 -3.74
C PRO A 81 -9.09 23.83 -2.51
N GLU A 82 -9.92 23.27 -1.61
CA GLU A 82 -9.48 22.56 -0.40
C GLU A 82 -8.74 21.26 -0.76
N LEU A 83 -9.25 20.49 -1.72
CA LEU A 83 -8.60 19.26 -2.18
C LEU A 83 -7.31 19.56 -2.94
N GLU A 84 -7.28 20.64 -3.73
CA GLU A 84 -6.04 21.09 -4.38
C GLU A 84 -4.98 21.49 -3.36
N ALA A 85 -5.36 22.22 -2.30
CA ALA A 85 -4.46 22.59 -1.23
C ALA A 85 -3.94 21.35 -0.48
N ALA A 86 -4.82 20.38 -0.16
CA ALA A 86 -4.45 19.13 0.49
C ALA A 86 -3.52 18.27 -0.39
N ARG A 87 -3.77 18.19 -1.70
CA ARG A 87 -2.90 17.52 -2.68
C ARG A 87 -1.52 18.17 -2.74
N LYS A 88 -1.48 19.50 -2.75
CA LYS A 88 -0.22 20.24 -2.72
C LYS A 88 0.54 19.97 -1.44
N GLN A 89 -0.12 20.01 -0.28
CA GLN A 89 0.49 19.70 1.02
C GLN A 89 1.10 18.30 1.04
N ALA A 90 0.39 17.28 0.53
CA ALA A 90 0.90 15.93 0.44
C ALA A 90 2.18 15.86 -0.42
N ARG A 91 2.17 16.48 -1.59
CA ARG A 91 3.33 16.54 -2.51
C ARG A 91 4.52 17.32 -1.95
N ASP A 92 4.26 18.31 -1.11
CA ASP A 92 5.30 19.12 -0.46
C ASP A 92 5.85 18.48 0.83
N THR A 93 5.31 17.32 1.24
CA THR A 93 5.83 16.55 2.38
C THR A 93 7.33 16.32 2.21
N GLN A 94 8.12 16.64 3.25
CA GLN A 94 9.56 16.40 3.22
C GLN A 94 9.88 14.93 3.44
N PRO A 95 10.99 14.42 2.87
CA PRO A 95 11.42 13.05 3.12
C PRO A 95 11.74 12.86 4.61
N PRO A 96 11.54 11.64 5.13
CA PRO A 96 11.98 11.33 6.48
C PRO A 96 13.49 11.53 6.59
N PRO A 97 14.01 11.92 7.77
CA PRO A 97 15.44 12.17 7.96
C PRO A 97 16.23 10.87 7.74
N LYS A 98 17.29 10.96 6.92
CA LYS A 98 18.22 9.84 6.70
C LYS A 98 18.96 9.54 8.03
N PRO A 99 19.05 8.28 8.46
CA PRO A 99 19.76 7.94 9.70
C PRO A 99 21.24 8.35 9.64
N GLU A 100 21.74 9.03 10.66
CA GLU A 100 23.14 9.47 10.75
C GLU A 100 24.11 8.28 10.69
N LEU A 101 23.74 7.17 11.32
CA LEU A 101 24.58 5.96 11.39
C LEU A 101 24.48 5.06 10.14
N ILE A 102 23.80 5.45 9.08
CA ILE A 102 23.58 4.58 7.91
C ILE A 102 24.91 4.10 7.27
N THR A 103 26.00 4.82 7.48
CA THR A 103 27.36 4.50 7.00
C THR A 103 28.16 3.63 7.97
N VAL A 104 27.61 3.32 9.15
CA VAL A 104 28.30 2.49 10.16
C VAL A 104 27.84 1.04 10.03
N ASN A 105 28.76 0.09 9.93
CA ASN A 105 28.45 -1.34 9.88
C ASN A 105 28.19 -1.87 11.31
N SER A 106 26.95 -1.68 11.79
CA SER A 106 26.50 -2.15 13.10
C SER A 106 25.04 -2.58 13.08
N ASP A 107 24.61 -3.37 14.06
CA ASP A 107 23.21 -3.81 14.20
C ASP A 107 22.26 -2.61 14.44
N ASP A 108 22.67 -1.64 15.26
CA ASP A 108 21.86 -0.44 15.52
C ASP A 108 21.64 0.37 14.25
N SER A 109 22.65 0.48 13.40
CA SER A 109 22.55 1.14 12.11
C SER A 109 21.65 0.37 11.14
N ALA A 110 21.75 -0.96 11.08
CA ALA A 110 20.85 -1.80 10.30
C ALA A 110 19.40 -1.61 10.74
N ILE A 111 19.14 -1.57 12.06
CA ILE A 111 17.80 -1.32 12.64
C ILE A 111 17.30 0.08 12.27
N ALA A 112 18.13 1.11 12.39
CA ALA A 112 17.77 2.48 12.00
C ALA A 112 17.45 2.56 10.49
N THR A 113 18.24 1.88 9.65
CA THR A 113 18.02 1.81 8.20
C THR A 113 16.72 1.09 7.84
N ALA A 114 16.37 0.01 8.53
CA ALA A 114 15.11 -0.70 8.32
C ALA A 114 13.88 0.17 8.68
N LYS A 115 13.95 0.94 9.78
CA LYS A 115 12.91 1.92 10.14
C LYS A 115 12.79 3.02 9.08
N TYR A 116 13.91 3.53 8.60
CA TYR A 116 13.95 4.54 7.54
C TYR A 116 13.30 4.03 6.25
N TRP A 117 13.57 2.78 5.87
CA TRP A 117 12.91 2.15 4.74
C TRP A 117 11.38 2.09 4.89
N VAL A 118 10.87 1.72 6.08
CA VAL A 118 9.43 1.73 6.35
C VAL A 118 8.84 3.12 6.11
N GLN A 119 9.47 4.17 6.62
CA GLN A 119 9.01 5.56 6.43
C GLN A 119 9.05 5.97 4.95
N LEU A 120 10.13 5.67 4.23
CA LEU A 120 10.26 5.96 2.80
C LEU A 120 9.22 5.23 1.95
N ASN A 121 8.86 3.99 2.32
CA ASN A 121 7.85 3.22 1.61
C ASN A 121 6.46 3.88 1.64
N TYR A 122 6.12 4.64 2.69
CA TYR A 122 4.90 5.45 2.72
C TYR A 122 5.11 6.83 2.08
N TYR A 123 6.27 7.43 2.28
CA TYR A 123 6.62 8.74 1.74
C TYR A 123 6.48 8.83 0.22
N ILE A 124 6.91 7.79 -0.52
CA ILE A 124 6.83 7.80 -1.99
C ILE A 124 5.37 7.84 -2.51
N TYR A 125 4.42 7.26 -1.79
CA TYR A 125 3.00 7.34 -2.15
C TYR A 125 2.36 8.67 -1.77
N VAL A 126 2.83 9.33 -0.73
CA VAL A 126 2.37 10.66 -0.32
C VAL A 126 2.91 11.74 -1.25
N SER A 127 4.22 11.77 -1.47
CA SER A 127 4.89 12.85 -2.18
C SER A 127 5.07 12.65 -3.69
N GLY A 128 5.10 11.39 -4.16
CA GLY A 128 5.50 11.02 -5.52
C GLY A 128 7.00 11.08 -5.77
N ARG A 129 7.80 11.51 -4.79
CA ARG A 129 9.26 11.60 -4.90
C ARG A 129 9.89 10.27 -4.53
N THR A 130 10.75 9.73 -5.39
CA THR A 130 11.27 8.36 -5.26
C THR A 130 12.79 8.28 -5.15
N ASN A 131 13.50 9.41 -5.11
CA ASN A 131 14.97 9.43 -5.17
C ASN A 131 15.60 8.74 -3.97
N GLU A 132 15.19 9.11 -2.75
CA GLU A 132 15.72 8.55 -1.49
C GLU A 132 15.41 7.05 -1.38
N TYR A 133 14.23 6.64 -1.85
CA TYR A 133 13.85 5.23 -1.89
C TYR A 133 14.74 4.42 -2.85
N LYS A 134 15.00 4.94 -4.06
CA LYS A 134 15.88 4.30 -5.05
C LYS A 134 17.34 4.22 -4.59
N GLU A 135 17.81 5.25 -3.88
CA GLU A 135 19.15 5.24 -3.28
C GLU A 135 19.27 4.14 -2.23
N LEU A 136 18.24 3.97 -1.39
CA LEU A 136 18.22 2.97 -0.33
C LEU A 136 18.00 1.54 -0.85
N CYS A 137 17.21 1.38 -1.93
CA CYS A 137 16.87 0.10 -2.55
C CYS A 137 17.44 0.05 -3.98
N PRO A 138 18.76 -0.13 -4.15
CA PRO A 138 19.38 -0.13 -5.48
C PRO A 138 19.10 -1.42 -6.25
N GLY A 139 19.23 -1.35 -7.56
CA GLY A 139 19.12 -2.51 -8.46
C GLY A 139 17.72 -2.72 -9.02
N ASN A 140 17.44 -3.96 -9.47
CA ASN A 140 16.23 -4.33 -10.21
C ASN A 140 15.38 -5.39 -9.47
N THR A 141 15.50 -5.48 -8.15
CA THR A 141 14.69 -6.39 -7.35
C THR A 141 13.22 -5.91 -7.31
N TYR A 142 12.31 -6.82 -6.96
CA TYR A 142 10.89 -6.47 -6.81
C TYR A 142 10.69 -5.26 -5.88
N ILE A 143 11.40 -5.23 -4.75
CA ILE A 143 11.30 -4.15 -3.77
C ILE A 143 11.88 -2.83 -4.28
N ALA A 144 12.89 -2.88 -5.16
CA ALA A 144 13.48 -1.67 -5.74
C ALA A 144 12.59 -1.02 -6.80
N THR A 145 11.80 -1.81 -7.53
CA THR A 145 11.06 -1.35 -8.71
C THR A 145 9.57 -1.16 -8.46
N LYS A 146 8.88 -2.17 -7.91
CA LYS A 146 7.41 -2.17 -7.83
C LYS A 146 6.79 -1.07 -6.97
N PRO A 147 7.29 -0.73 -5.77
CA PRO A 147 6.78 0.40 -5.01
C PRO A 147 6.93 1.72 -5.75
N VAL A 148 8.07 1.90 -6.43
CA VAL A 148 8.37 3.10 -7.24
C VAL A 148 7.41 3.22 -8.42
N GLU A 149 7.22 2.15 -9.19
CA GLU A 149 6.30 2.10 -10.32
C GLU A 149 4.86 2.44 -9.89
N LYS A 150 4.39 1.80 -8.80
CA LYS A 150 3.05 2.04 -8.26
C LYS A 150 2.87 3.48 -7.76
N ALA A 151 3.85 4.04 -7.05
CA ALA A 151 3.78 5.42 -6.59
C ALA A 151 3.74 6.40 -7.78
N GLN A 152 4.57 6.17 -8.80
CA GLN A 152 4.57 6.98 -10.01
C GLN A 152 3.24 6.85 -10.78
N GLU A 153 2.70 5.64 -10.93
CA GLU A 153 1.42 5.40 -11.57
C GLU A 153 0.29 6.16 -10.86
N LEU A 154 0.24 6.08 -9.52
CA LEU A 154 -0.73 6.80 -8.69
C LEU A 154 -0.67 8.31 -8.96
N HIS A 155 0.52 8.90 -8.90
CA HIS A 155 0.69 10.34 -9.10
C HIS A 155 0.48 10.79 -10.55
N ASN A 156 0.86 9.96 -11.54
CA ASN A 156 0.63 10.24 -12.97
C ASN A 156 -0.84 10.27 -13.33
N LYS A 157 -1.67 9.48 -12.64
CA LYS A 157 -3.14 9.51 -12.73
C LYS A 157 -3.77 10.69 -12.01
N GLY A 158 -2.99 11.55 -11.36
CA GLY A 158 -3.54 12.64 -10.55
C GLY A 158 -4.01 12.22 -9.16
N SER A 159 -3.96 10.93 -8.83
CA SER A 159 -4.29 10.38 -7.51
C SER A 159 -3.19 10.72 -6.48
N TRP A 160 -3.53 10.68 -5.19
CA TRP A 160 -2.61 11.02 -4.11
C TRP A 160 -3.11 10.46 -2.77
N THR A 161 -2.24 10.45 -1.75
CA THR A 161 -2.61 10.06 -0.38
C THR A 161 -2.35 11.21 0.58
N SER A 162 -3.16 11.31 1.64
CA SER A 162 -2.85 12.21 2.74
C SER A 162 -1.56 11.75 3.46
N PRO A 163 -0.87 12.63 4.19
CA PRO A 163 0.28 12.25 5.01
C PRO A 163 -0.05 11.09 5.95
N VAL A 164 0.89 10.15 6.09
CA VAL A 164 0.74 8.93 6.90
C VAL A 164 1.74 8.96 8.05
N ALA A 165 1.24 8.94 9.28
CA ALA A 165 2.10 8.84 10.45
C ALA A 165 2.43 7.37 10.78
N ILE A 166 3.69 7.11 11.13
CA ILE A 166 4.22 5.80 11.51
C ILE A 166 4.79 5.89 12.92
N THR A 167 4.30 5.04 13.81
CA THR A 167 4.83 4.91 15.17
C THR A 167 5.49 3.55 15.33
N PHE A 168 6.81 3.51 15.52
CA PHE A 168 7.53 2.28 15.75
C PHE A 168 7.29 1.77 17.17
N THR A 169 6.81 0.54 17.30
CA THR A 169 6.56 -0.10 18.59
C THR A 169 7.73 -0.97 19.02
N ASN A 170 8.43 -1.60 18.07
CA ASN A 170 9.66 -2.37 18.33
C ASN A 170 10.44 -2.55 17.02
N ALA A 171 11.77 -2.70 17.10
CA ALA A 171 12.59 -3.14 15.98
C ALA A 171 13.84 -3.85 16.50
N PHE A 172 14.20 -4.97 15.89
CA PHE A 172 15.33 -5.78 16.31
C PHE A 172 15.90 -6.61 15.17
N ARG A 173 17.20 -6.89 15.24
CA ARG A 173 17.83 -7.86 14.36
C ARG A 173 17.39 -9.27 14.72
N ARG A 174 17.04 -10.07 13.73
CA ARG A 174 16.70 -11.48 13.92
C ARG A 174 17.98 -12.30 14.07
N SER A 175 18.10 -13.00 15.20
CA SER A 175 19.27 -13.82 15.53
C SER A 175 19.20 -15.25 15.00
N ASP A 176 18.03 -15.68 14.54
CA ASP A 176 17.78 -16.98 13.92
C ASP A 176 18.44 -17.16 12.55
N TYR A 177 18.92 -16.05 11.95
CA TYR A 177 19.63 -16.04 10.66
C TYR A 177 21.05 -15.49 10.85
N LYS A 178 22.08 -16.36 10.69
CA LYS A 178 23.47 -15.98 10.96
C LYS A 178 24.18 -15.32 9.75
N ASP A 179 23.81 -15.75 8.54
CA ASP A 179 24.52 -15.38 7.30
C ASP A 179 23.89 -14.16 6.59
N VAL A 180 22.77 -13.67 7.09
CA VAL A 180 22.05 -12.52 6.53
C VAL A 180 21.60 -11.57 7.63
N ILE A 181 21.56 -10.28 7.33
CA ILE A 181 21.05 -9.28 8.24
C ILE A 181 19.55 -9.09 7.95
N LEU A 182 18.73 -9.65 8.82
CA LEU A 182 17.29 -9.47 8.81
C LEU A 182 16.87 -8.63 10.02
N VAL A 183 16.14 -7.57 9.77
CA VAL A 183 15.55 -6.72 10.83
C VAL A 183 14.05 -6.85 10.78
N GLN A 184 13.44 -7.19 11.90
CA GLN A 184 12.00 -7.09 12.08
C GLN A 184 11.65 -5.73 12.65
N VAL A 185 10.73 -5.02 11.99
CA VAL A 185 10.23 -3.71 12.42
C VAL A 185 8.73 -3.84 12.67
N ASN A 186 8.30 -3.61 13.90
CA ASN A 186 6.89 -3.56 14.30
C ASN A 186 6.48 -2.09 14.43
N PHE A 187 5.33 -1.73 13.85
CA PHE A 187 4.87 -0.35 13.84
C PHE A 187 3.35 -0.26 13.73
N ASP A 188 2.82 0.85 14.19
CA ASP A 188 1.45 1.27 13.94
C ASP A 188 1.48 2.30 12.81
N ARG A 189 0.69 2.04 11.77
CA ARG A 189 0.40 2.98 10.71
C ARG A 189 -0.93 3.65 11.05
N GLU A 190 -0.92 4.96 11.22
CA GLU A 190 -2.16 5.72 11.43
C GLU A 190 -3.06 5.67 10.20
N ALA A 191 -4.33 5.96 10.41
CA ALA A 191 -5.31 6.06 9.34
C ALA A 191 -4.93 7.18 8.36
N PHE A 192 -5.28 7.00 7.10
CA PHE A 192 -5.04 7.98 6.04
C PHE A 192 -6.14 7.90 4.98
N THR A 193 -6.20 8.90 4.12
CA THR A 193 -7.14 8.95 3.02
C THR A 193 -6.41 8.87 1.70
N GLN A 194 -6.88 8.02 0.81
CA GLN A 194 -6.44 7.95 -0.58
C GLN A 194 -7.47 8.64 -1.46
N TYR A 195 -7.00 9.48 -2.38
CA TYR A 195 -7.83 10.24 -3.31
C TYR A 195 -7.52 9.83 -4.75
N ASN A 196 -8.55 9.76 -5.59
CA ASN A 196 -8.38 9.64 -7.03
C ASN A 196 -8.28 11.02 -7.69
N GLU A 197 -8.12 11.04 -9.01
CA GLU A 197 -8.01 12.26 -9.83
C GLU A 197 -9.24 13.17 -9.74
N ASP A 198 -10.43 12.61 -9.52
CA ASP A 198 -11.71 13.33 -9.41
C ASP A 198 -11.98 13.85 -8.00
N GLY A 199 -11.12 13.56 -7.02
CA GLY A 199 -11.29 13.91 -5.62
C GLY A 199 -12.16 12.95 -4.80
N ASN A 200 -12.65 11.86 -5.41
CA ASN A 200 -13.27 10.80 -4.63
C ASN A 200 -12.22 10.16 -3.73
N SER A 201 -12.62 9.75 -2.54
CA SER A 201 -11.69 9.29 -1.54
C SER A 201 -12.10 7.98 -0.90
N GLU A 202 -11.07 7.22 -0.49
CA GLU A 202 -11.19 6.02 0.33
C GLU A 202 -10.44 6.26 1.65
N TYR A 203 -11.12 6.03 2.76
CA TYR A 203 -10.51 6.09 4.08
C TYR A 203 -9.91 4.73 4.43
N ILE A 204 -8.64 4.73 4.77
CA ILE A 204 -7.88 3.54 5.14
C ILE A 204 -7.62 3.56 6.64
N ASP A 205 -8.16 2.59 7.35
CA ASP A 205 -8.09 2.50 8.80
C ASP A 205 -6.65 2.36 9.33
N LYS A 206 -6.46 2.74 10.59
CA LYS A 206 -5.25 2.48 11.36
C LYS A 206 -4.99 0.97 11.44
N GLN A 207 -3.73 0.58 11.30
CA GLN A 207 -3.31 -0.82 11.37
C GLN A 207 -2.00 -0.98 12.13
N SER A 208 -1.93 -2.03 12.98
CA SER A 208 -0.68 -2.54 13.51
C SER A 208 -0.05 -3.49 12.50
N ARG A 209 1.20 -3.24 12.13
CA ARG A 209 1.91 -3.96 11.07
C ARG A 209 3.30 -4.37 11.53
N TRP A 210 3.90 -5.29 10.79
CA TRP A 210 5.30 -5.59 10.91
C TRP A 210 5.92 -5.89 9.55
N SER A 211 7.21 -5.62 9.43
CA SER A 211 7.99 -5.90 8.22
C SER A 211 9.25 -6.66 8.60
N ILE A 212 9.67 -7.58 7.75
CA ILE A 212 11.02 -8.12 7.76
C ILE A 212 11.79 -7.46 6.63
N VAL A 213 12.92 -6.85 6.95
CA VAL A 213 13.78 -6.14 6.01
C VAL A 213 15.13 -6.82 5.98
N ARG A 214 15.56 -7.29 4.80
CA ARG A 214 16.90 -7.79 4.54
C ARG A 214 17.79 -6.65 4.10
N LEU A 215 18.91 -6.50 4.78
CA LEU A 215 19.88 -5.45 4.52
C LEU A 215 21.25 -6.04 4.19
N GLU A 216 21.99 -5.29 3.37
CA GLU A 216 23.40 -5.55 3.09
C GLU A 216 24.21 -4.26 3.27
N TYR A 217 25.38 -4.40 3.90
CA TYR A 217 26.34 -3.31 4.00
C TYR A 217 27.30 -3.39 2.80
N ASN A 218 27.28 -2.38 1.93
CA ASN A 218 28.06 -2.39 0.69
C ASN A 218 29.50 -1.87 0.84
N GLY A 219 29.97 -1.66 2.07
CA GLY A 219 31.29 -1.09 2.38
C GLY A 219 31.26 0.42 2.62
N SER A 220 30.14 1.10 2.30
CA SER A 220 29.97 2.53 2.53
C SER A 220 28.68 2.86 3.27
N GLN A 221 27.60 2.13 3.01
CA GLN A 221 26.31 2.31 3.67
C GLN A 221 25.47 1.03 3.63
N TRP A 222 24.45 0.99 4.47
CA TRP A 222 23.40 -0.02 4.41
C TRP A 222 22.46 0.21 3.23
N THR A 223 22.06 -0.88 2.57
CA THR A 223 21.06 -0.91 1.49
C THR A 223 20.02 -1.99 1.78
N VAL A 224 18.79 -1.79 1.31
CA VAL A 224 17.70 -2.77 1.44
C VAL A 224 17.63 -3.60 0.18
N ILE A 225 17.74 -4.92 0.34
CA ILE A 225 17.78 -5.89 -0.77
C ILE A 225 16.44 -6.58 -0.94
N GLU A 226 15.74 -6.84 0.18
CA GLU A 226 14.46 -7.53 0.18
C GLU A 226 13.63 -7.08 1.39
N ALA A 227 12.31 -7.07 1.25
CA ALA A 227 11.42 -6.87 2.38
C ALA A 227 10.05 -7.51 2.16
N SER A 228 9.41 -7.87 3.26
CA SER A 228 8.03 -8.35 3.31
C SER A 228 7.23 -7.58 4.35
N ASN A 229 5.99 -7.26 4.02
CA ASN A 229 5.06 -6.56 4.90
C ASN A 229 3.93 -7.48 5.32
N HIS A 230 3.56 -7.41 6.59
CA HIS A 230 2.52 -8.23 7.19
C HIS A 230 1.59 -7.39 8.06
N GLU A 231 0.34 -7.83 8.16
CA GLU A 231 -0.66 -7.30 9.10
C GLU A 231 -0.68 -8.18 10.36
N LYS A 232 -1.00 -7.56 11.51
CA LYS A 232 -1.19 -8.29 12.77
C LYS A 232 -2.64 -8.70 12.93
#